data_b243c6b1089046fe2d29c432004b797c
#
_entry.id   b243c6b1089046fe2d29c432004b797c
#
_cell.length_a   1.000
_cell.length_b   1.000
_cell.length_c   1.000
_cell.angle_alpha   90.00
_cell.angle_beta   90.00
_cell.angle_gamma   90.00
#
_symmetry.space_group_name_H-M   'P 1'
#
loop_
_entity.id
_entity.type
_entity.pdbx_description
1 polymer ?
#
loop_
_entity_poly.entity_id
_entity_poly.type
_entity_poly.pdbx_seq_one_letter_code
_entity_poly.pdbx_strand_id
1 'polypeptide(L)'
;MLVNTKAKVGVFSIALGAYLPQFPSLVPEFEAQYDAFKKTIPDTVEIVDGGMVTTKEQAMLAGDKFRAADVDLVFLQMLTYATSYNMLPAIRDLDVPVVLVNVQKIKALDYEHTDIASWLGEGYACGAVGEAVADLERAGKRHAVITGVVEGGDPAVQAEIEDWCKAAQVRRRFRETNIAQIGRPYPGMMDLYIDETNLYNRMFLYTKQFDWEKMWAIADDITDEEAIRAKAQDILDTFDIEGGGTIEKVWDMAKYVVAFEKWVKDEHLGMIASHYDGFAQGKAGVLDSMLIPAFSMLIKQGTACAVEGDMKVAMAMSILKTISGTGQLSEMYSIDFNDDICIIGHSGSGDADISDKKPTMKIVKVFHGKTGGGYLTQFYPYTGPVTYLAITQDKDGNFKFVVAEGVNEEGPILSFGDTNMRTRFTCGAREFVNRWSEAGPTHHMAAATGRHIDTILKVAKIFNVPVDIVTR
;
A
#
# COMPACT_ATOMS: atom_id res chain seq x y z
N MET A 1 -5.14 9.41 8.38
CA MET A 1 -6.18 8.68 7.60
C MET A 1 -7.50 8.73 8.34
N LEU A 2 -8.63 8.72 7.62
CA LEU A 2 -9.97 8.74 8.23
C LEU A 2 -10.27 7.47 9.01
N VAL A 3 -9.81 6.33 8.52
CA VAL A 3 -9.83 5.04 9.23
C VAL A 3 -8.37 4.62 9.46
N ASN A 4 -7.98 4.63 10.72
CA ASN A 4 -6.64 4.25 11.12
C ASN A 4 -6.58 2.76 11.42
N THR A 5 -5.54 2.11 10.90
CA THR A 5 -5.21 0.71 11.17
C THR A 5 -3.75 0.64 11.60
N LYS A 6 -3.41 -0.32 12.43
CA LYS A 6 -2.03 -0.51 12.89
C LYS A 6 -1.65 -1.96 12.78
N ALA A 7 -0.70 -2.27 11.87
CA ALA A 7 -0.23 -3.63 11.66
C ALA A 7 0.38 -4.21 12.93
N LYS A 8 0.19 -5.50 13.14
CA LYS A 8 0.78 -6.26 14.24
C LYS A 8 1.89 -7.14 13.71
N VAL A 9 3.08 -6.97 14.25
CA VAL A 9 4.26 -7.69 13.80
C VAL A 9 4.76 -8.58 14.94
N GLY A 10 4.74 -9.90 14.69
CA GLY A 10 5.35 -10.86 15.61
C GLY A 10 6.88 -10.70 15.57
N VAL A 11 7.51 -10.64 16.72
CA VAL A 11 8.97 -10.52 16.83
C VAL A 11 9.47 -11.54 17.83
N PHE A 12 10.44 -12.35 17.43
CA PHE A 12 11.14 -13.25 18.33
C PHE A 12 12.57 -13.49 17.86
N SER A 13 13.43 -13.91 18.77
CA SER A 13 14.79 -14.30 18.44
C SER A 13 15.04 -15.75 18.83
N ILE A 14 16.01 -16.41 18.18
CA ILE A 14 16.39 -17.77 18.47
C ILE A 14 17.88 -17.91 18.79
N ALA A 15 18.19 -18.79 19.73
CA ALA A 15 19.55 -19.23 20.09
C ALA A 15 19.53 -20.69 20.53
N LEU A 16 20.66 -21.39 20.38
CA LEU A 16 20.79 -22.76 20.86
C LEU A 16 20.94 -22.80 22.39
N GLY A 17 19.94 -23.33 23.07
CA GLY A 17 19.93 -23.40 24.54
C GLY A 17 21.13 -24.14 25.16
N ALA A 18 21.74 -25.09 24.42
CA ALA A 18 22.91 -25.81 24.88
C ALA A 18 24.17 -24.94 25.05
N TYR A 19 24.25 -23.79 24.37
CA TYR A 19 25.38 -22.86 24.51
C TYR A 19 25.35 -22.08 25.81
N LEU A 20 24.15 -21.77 26.33
CA LEU A 20 23.97 -20.86 27.46
C LEU A 20 24.64 -21.34 28.76
N PRO A 21 24.56 -22.62 29.17
CA PRO A 21 25.31 -23.13 30.31
C PRO A 21 26.84 -23.17 30.09
N GLN A 22 27.30 -23.33 28.84
CA GLN A 22 28.72 -23.38 28.51
C GLN A 22 29.31 -21.99 28.45
N PHE A 23 28.54 -21.01 27.99
CA PHE A 23 28.97 -19.62 27.81
C PHE A 23 27.95 -18.69 28.48
N PRO A 24 27.91 -18.57 29.81
CA PRO A 24 26.90 -17.77 30.52
C PRO A 24 26.89 -16.28 30.13
N SER A 25 27.98 -15.73 29.61
CA SER A 25 28.11 -14.35 29.10
C SER A 25 27.23 -14.09 27.89
N LEU A 26 26.80 -15.11 27.15
CA LEU A 26 25.90 -14.98 25.99
C LEU A 26 24.48 -14.53 26.38
N VAL A 27 24.00 -14.85 27.57
CA VAL A 27 22.62 -14.52 27.98
C VAL A 27 22.37 -13.03 27.96
N PRO A 28 23.11 -12.19 28.74
CA PRO A 28 22.90 -10.74 28.73
C PRO A 28 23.24 -10.12 27.36
N GLU A 29 24.18 -10.71 26.63
CA GLU A 29 24.54 -10.24 25.29
C GLU A 29 23.36 -10.42 24.31
N PHE A 30 22.74 -11.59 24.27
CA PHE A 30 21.61 -11.87 23.41
C PHE A 30 20.34 -11.08 23.79
N GLU A 31 20.09 -10.89 25.10
CA GLU A 31 19.01 -10.04 25.58
C GLU A 31 19.18 -8.60 25.08
N ALA A 32 20.42 -8.06 25.19
CA ALA A 32 20.74 -6.72 24.71
C ALA A 32 20.57 -6.58 23.20
N GLN A 33 21.00 -7.57 22.41
CA GLN A 33 20.85 -7.58 20.96
C GLN A 33 19.36 -7.66 20.55
N TYR A 34 18.56 -8.49 21.24
CA TYR A 34 17.13 -8.60 20.98
C TYR A 34 16.40 -7.30 21.30
N ASP A 35 16.71 -6.66 22.42
CA ASP A 35 16.15 -5.36 22.79
C ASP A 35 16.56 -4.25 21.82
N ALA A 36 17.79 -4.28 21.32
CA ALA A 36 18.25 -3.37 20.28
C ALA A 36 17.49 -3.59 18.96
N PHE A 37 17.29 -4.84 18.56
CA PHE A 37 16.52 -5.17 17.36
C PHE A 37 15.08 -4.67 17.43
N LYS A 38 14.36 -4.88 18.54
CA LYS A 38 13.01 -4.37 18.72
C LYS A 38 12.90 -2.86 18.52
N LYS A 39 13.97 -2.10 18.85
CA LYS A 39 14.02 -0.64 18.67
C LYS A 39 14.22 -0.20 17.21
N THR A 40 14.64 -1.08 16.33
CA THR A 40 14.76 -0.79 14.88
C THR A 40 13.40 -0.86 14.17
N ILE A 41 12.41 -1.48 14.80
CA ILE A 41 11.06 -1.61 14.24
C ILE A 41 10.32 -0.29 14.46
N PRO A 42 9.76 0.34 13.41
CA PRO A 42 9.11 1.63 13.51
C PRO A 42 7.84 1.57 14.38
N ASP A 43 7.51 2.67 15.06
CA ASP A 43 6.33 2.81 15.91
C ASP A 43 5.00 2.84 15.14
N THR A 44 5.08 2.88 13.82
CA THR A 44 3.93 2.75 12.90
C THR A 44 3.27 1.37 12.97
N VAL A 45 3.94 0.36 13.52
CA VAL A 45 3.41 -0.98 13.75
C VAL A 45 3.38 -1.31 15.26
N GLU A 46 2.57 -2.29 15.64
CA GLU A 46 2.51 -2.86 16.99
C GLU A 46 3.38 -4.12 17.05
N ILE A 47 4.30 -4.18 18.00
CA ILE A 47 5.13 -5.36 18.24
C ILE A 47 4.38 -6.35 19.14
N VAL A 48 4.24 -7.58 18.66
CA VAL A 48 3.83 -8.73 19.47
C VAL A 48 5.09 -9.50 19.86
N ASP A 49 5.55 -9.33 21.10
CA ASP A 49 6.82 -9.86 21.58
C ASP A 49 6.73 -11.35 21.93
N GLY A 50 7.40 -12.18 21.12
CA GLY A 50 7.56 -13.62 21.31
C GLY A 50 8.70 -14.00 22.25
N GLY A 51 9.63 -13.09 22.51
CA GLY A 51 10.79 -13.27 23.38
C GLY A 51 11.97 -13.96 22.71
N MET A 52 12.99 -14.21 23.51
CA MET A 52 14.15 -15.02 23.13
C MET A 52 13.80 -16.51 23.32
N VAL A 53 13.88 -17.28 22.24
CA VAL A 53 13.48 -18.69 22.20
C VAL A 53 14.71 -19.57 22.12
N THR A 54 14.86 -20.46 23.09
CA THR A 54 15.96 -21.42 23.20
C THR A 54 15.46 -22.88 23.33
N THR A 55 14.15 -23.05 23.44
CA THR A 55 13.50 -24.37 23.53
C THR A 55 12.25 -24.45 22.64
N LYS A 56 11.83 -25.66 22.32
CA LYS A 56 10.60 -25.95 21.58
C LYS A 56 9.35 -25.36 22.28
N GLU A 57 9.30 -25.49 23.61
CA GLU A 57 8.16 -25.04 24.42
C GLU A 57 8.02 -23.51 24.36
N GLN A 58 9.13 -22.78 24.43
CA GLN A 58 9.14 -21.33 24.23
C GLN A 58 8.67 -20.94 22.82
N ALA A 59 9.10 -21.68 21.78
CA ALA A 59 8.63 -21.47 20.42
C ALA A 59 7.11 -21.67 20.30
N MET A 60 6.54 -22.69 20.94
CA MET A 60 5.08 -22.89 20.96
C MET A 60 4.36 -21.72 21.63
N LEU A 61 4.85 -21.23 22.77
CA LEU A 61 4.26 -20.08 23.46
C LEU A 61 4.31 -18.80 22.62
N ALA A 62 5.43 -18.56 21.91
CA ALA A 62 5.53 -17.45 20.96
C ALA A 62 4.48 -17.56 19.84
N GLY A 63 4.33 -18.77 19.27
CA GLY A 63 3.31 -19.05 18.25
C GLY A 63 1.88 -18.82 18.72
N ASP A 64 1.56 -19.20 19.96
CA ASP A 64 0.26 -18.97 20.57
C ASP A 64 -0.03 -17.45 20.70
N LYS A 65 0.95 -16.66 21.12
CA LYS A 65 0.82 -15.19 21.18
C LYS A 65 0.58 -14.59 19.78
N PHE A 66 1.35 -15.01 18.78
CA PHE A 66 1.24 -14.49 17.42
C PHE A 66 -0.12 -14.82 16.79
N ARG A 67 -0.59 -16.03 16.99
CA ARG A 67 -1.92 -16.48 16.52
C ARG A 67 -3.04 -15.71 17.22
N ALA A 68 -2.98 -15.56 18.54
CA ALA A 68 -3.99 -14.83 19.31
C ALA A 68 -4.06 -13.35 18.94
N ALA A 69 -2.92 -12.73 18.60
CA ALA A 69 -2.83 -11.35 18.16
C ALA A 69 -3.20 -11.15 16.68
N ASP A 70 -3.29 -12.24 15.90
CA ASP A 70 -3.51 -12.19 14.44
C ASP A 70 -2.46 -11.31 13.75
N VAL A 71 -1.19 -11.68 13.86
CA VAL A 71 -0.07 -10.88 13.31
C VAL A 71 -0.10 -10.86 11.77
N ASP A 72 0.45 -9.78 11.19
CA ASP A 72 0.53 -9.57 9.74
C ASP A 72 1.86 -10.02 9.13
N LEU A 73 2.88 -10.14 9.97
CA LEU A 73 4.25 -10.47 9.61
C LEU A 73 4.95 -11.02 10.84
N VAL A 74 5.99 -11.85 10.64
CA VAL A 74 6.87 -12.29 11.72
C VAL A 74 8.31 -11.94 11.35
N PHE A 75 9.01 -11.21 12.22
CA PHE A 75 10.45 -11.10 12.21
C PHE A 75 11.08 -12.14 13.14
N LEU A 76 12.00 -12.90 12.60
CA LEU A 76 12.81 -13.86 13.33
C LEU A 76 14.27 -13.39 13.33
N GLN A 77 14.77 -12.93 14.48
CA GLN A 77 16.19 -12.60 14.62
C GLN A 77 17.01 -13.85 14.93
N MET A 78 18.07 -14.07 14.15
CA MET A 78 19.06 -15.11 14.38
C MET A 78 20.17 -14.55 15.27
N LEU A 79 20.17 -14.89 16.58
CA LEU A 79 21.20 -14.42 17.52
C LEU A 79 22.51 -15.22 17.38
N THR A 80 22.37 -16.52 17.17
CA THR A 80 23.47 -17.46 16.94
C THR A 80 22.90 -18.71 16.27
N TYR A 81 23.69 -19.78 16.12
CA TYR A 81 23.13 -21.04 15.66
C TYR A 81 21.97 -21.51 16.57
N ALA A 82 20.92 -21.99 15.96
CA ALA A 82 19.78 -22.63 16.62
C ALA A 82 19.18 -23.66 15.70
N THR A 83 18.66 -24.74 16.27
CA THR A 83 17.94 -25.76 15.49
C THR A 83 16.53 -25.28 15.12
N SER A 84 15.97 -25.83 14.06
CA SER A 84 14.64 -25.50 13.56
C SER A 84 13.50 -25.75 14.57
N TYR A 85 13.74 -26.57 15.60
CA TYR A 85 12.80 -26.73 16.72
C TYR A 85 12.54 -25.43 17.50
N ASN A 86 13.49 -24.49 17.45
CA ASN A 86 13.30 -23.17 18.06
C ASN A 86 12.53 -22.19 17.18
N MET A 87 12.27 -22.52 15.92
CA MET A 87 11.60 -21.67 14.95
C MET A 87 10.21 -22.22 14.55
N LEU A 88 10.16 -23.45 14.02
CA LEU A 88 8.96 -24.01 13.37
C LEU A 88 7.72 -24.02 14.25
N PRO A 89 7.75 -24.35 15.55
CA PRO A 89 6.56 -24.32 16.38
C PRO A 89 5.95 -22.92 16.54
N ALA A 90 6.78 -21.87 16.47
CA ALA A 90 6.32 -20.48 16.59
C ALA A 90 5.51 -20.01 15.36
N ILE A 91 5.78 -20.61 14.19
CA ILE A 91 5.23 -20.12 12.91
C ILE A 91 4.34 -21.16 12.21
N ARG A 92 4.25 -22.39 12.71
CA ARG A 92 3.56 -23.49 12.06
C ARG A 92 2.14 -23.15 11.62
N ASP A 93 1.36 -22.56 12.50
CA ASP A 93 -0.07 -22.31 12.32
C ASP A 93 -0.38 -20.88 11.82
N LEU A 94 0.65 -20.16 11.33
CA LEU A 94 0.52 -18.81 10.79
C LEU A 94 0.53 -18.84 9.26
N ASP A 95 -0.32 -18.04 8.65
CA ASP A 95 -0.32 -17.79 7.19
C ASP A 95 0.16 -16.35 6.87
N VAL A 96 1.35 -16.03 7.36
CA VAL A 96 2.05 -14.77 7.10
C VAL A 96 3.51 -15.04 6.78
N PRO A 97 4.20 -14.14 6.06
CA PRO A 97 5.63 -14.29 5.80
C PRO A 97 6.44 -14.27 7.10
N VAL A 98 7.56 -15.02 7.07
CA VAL A 98 8.60 -14.98 8.09
C VAL A 98 9.84 -14.32 7.50
N VAL A 99 10.28 -13.23 8.10
CA VAL A 99 11.48 -12.50 7.69
C VAL A 99 12.61 -12.83 8.67
N LEU A 100 13.61 -13.57 8.19
CA LEU A 100 14.78 -13.88 8.96
C LEU A 100 15.72 -12.67 8.98
N VAL A 101 15.97 -12.13 10.17
CA VAL A 101 16.87 -11.02 10.39
C VAL A 101 18.22 -11.58 10.82
N ASN A 102 19.12 -11.72 9.85
CA ASN A 102 20.46 -12.29 9.97
C ASN A 102 21.47 -11.14 10.06
N VAL A 103 21.58 -10.53 11.22
CA VAL A 103 22.47 -9.38 11.45
C VAL A 103 23.58 -9.77 12.40
N GLN A 104 24.83 -9.61 11.95
CA GLN A 104 26.03 -9.80 12.76
C GLN A 104 26.27 -8.56 13.62
N LYS A 105 26.69 -8.71 14.87
CA LYS A 105 26.95 -7.57 15.76
C LYS A 105 28.12 -6.70 15.28
N ILE A 106 29.21 -7.32 14.94
CA ILE A 106 30.51 -6.66 14.56
C ILE A 106 30.70 -6.67 13.05
N LYS A 107 31.35 -5.63 12.51
CA LYS A 107 31.64 -5.52 11.07
C LYS A 107 32.70 -6.50 10.58
N ALA A 108 33.68 -6.76 11.41
CA ALA A 108 34.82 -7.61 11.05
C ALA A 108 35.22 -8.48 12.23
N LEU A 109 35.65 -9.71 11.93
CA LEU A 109 36.21 -10.61 12.91
C LEU A 109 37.65 -10.19 13.21
N ASP A 110 38.06 -10.21 14.49
CA ASP A 110 39.46 -10.17 14.91
C ASP A 110 39.98 -11.60 14.88
N TYR A 111 40.62 -11.97 13.77
CA TYR A 111 41.07 -13.36 13.52
C TYR A 111 42.05 -13.90 14.57
N GLU A 112 42.80 -13.03 15.26
CA GLU A 112 43.81 -13.42 16.25
C GLU A 112 43.20 -13.55 17.67
N HIS A 113 42.16 -12.78 18.00
CA HIS A 113 41.60 -12.69 19.35
C HIS A 113 40.15 -13.17 19.50
N THR A 114 39.45 -13.49 18.40
CA THR A 114 38.09 -14.02 18.48
C THR A 114 38.08 -15.46 18.98
N ASP A 115 37.66 -15.67 20.21
CA ASP A 115 37.43 -17.00 20.78
C ASP A 115 36.01 -17.49 20.44
N ILE A 116 35.65 -18.70 20.90
CA ILE A 116 34.36 -19.31 20.60
C ILE A 116 33.20 -18.47 21.19
N ALA A 117 33.36 -17.95 22.40
CA ALA A 117 32.28 -17.20 23.06
C ALA A 117 32.03 -15.87 22.36
N SER A 118 33.06 -15.11 22.04
CA SER A 118 32.97 -13.87 21.30
C SER A 118 32.47 -14.09 19.87
N TRP A 119 32.89 -15.15 19.19
CA TRP A 119 32.36 -15.51 17.88
C TRP A 119 30.86 -15.80 17.92
N LEU A 120 30.40 -16.63 18.88
CA LEU A 120 28.99 -16.95 19.02
C LEU A 120 28.13 -15.74 19.39
N GLY A 121 28.63 -14.82 20.19
CA GLY A 121 27.91 -13.64 20.67
C GLY A 121 27.95 -12.44 19.72
N GLU A 122 29.01 -12.28 18.97
CA GLU A 122 29.23 -11.04 18.22
C GLU A 122 29.48 -11.24 16.72
N GLY A 123 30.16 -12.33 16.36
CA GLY A 123 30.57 -12.59 14.99
C GLY A 123 29.76 -13.63 14.24
N TYR A 124 28.72 -14.19 14.84
CA TYR A 124 27.96 -15.23 14.21
C TYR A 124 26.89 -14.66 13.25
N ALA A 125 26.95 -15.07 12.00
CA ALA A 125 25.94 -14.85 10.99
C ALA A 125 25.95 -16.01 9.99
N CYS A 126 24.88 -16.16 9.21
CA CYS A 126 24.74 -17.10 8.09
C CYS A 126 24.59 -18.60 8.45
N GLY A 127 25.25 -19.12 9.46
CA GLY A 127 25.33 -20.57 9.72
C GLY A 127 23.99 -21.27 9.91
N ALA A 128 23.03 -20.66 10.62
CA ALA A 128 21.71 -21.21 10.83
C ALA A 128 20.69 -20.81 9.75
N VAL A 129 20.97 -19.82 8.94
CA VAL A 129 20.02 -19.28 7.94
C VAL A 129 19.72 -20.33 6.89
N GLY A 130 20.69 -21.06 6.39
CA GLY A 130 20.50 -22.12 5.40
C GLY A 130 19.59 -23.23 5.90
N GLU A 131 19.76 -23.67 7.16
CA GLU A 131 18.87 -24.65 7.81
C GLU A 131 17.46 -24.10 7.94
N ALA A 132 17.31 -22.88 8.48
CA ALA A 132 16.02 -22.24 8.70
C ALA A 132 15.24 -22.05 7.38
N VAL A 133 15.90 -21.57 6.34
CA VAL A 133 15.28 -21.37 5.02
C VAL A 133 14.86 -22.70 4.39
N ALA A 134 15.70 -23.72 4.45
CA ALA A 134 15.38 -25.03 3.92
C ALA A 134 14.11 -25.64 4.60
N ASP A 135 13.97 -25.43 5.90
CA ASP A 135 12.81 -25.91 6.64
C ASP A 135 11.56 -25.05 6.42
N LEU A 136 11.70 -23.75 6.24
CA LEU A 136 10.58 -22.89 5.82
C LEU A 136 10.05 -23.28 4.44
N GLU A 137 10.92 -23.54 3.46
CA GLU A 137 10.54 -24.04 2.13
C GLU A 137 9.79 -25.38 2.24
N ARG A 138 10.33 -26.34 2.98
CA ARG A 138 9.71 -27.66 3.16
C ARG A 138 8.38 -27.58 3.93
N ALA A 139 8.21 -26.58 4.80
CA ALA A 139 6.97 -26.30 5.50
C ALA A 139 5.98 -25.45 4.68
N GLY A 140 6.31 -25.07 3.45
CA GLY A 140 5.49 -24.21 2.58
C GLY A 140 5.27 -22.81 3.14
N LYS A 141 6.23 -22.28 3.91
CA LYS A 141 6.14 -20.94 4.52
C LYS A 141 6.79 -19.89 3.63
N ARG A 142 6.05 -18.82 3.35
CA ARG A 142 6.60 -17.64 2.68
C ARG A 142 7.65 -17.01 3.58
N HIS A 143 8.81 -16.69 3.03
CA HIS A 143 9.90 -16.14 3.81
C HIS A 143 10.76 -15.16 3.01
N ALA A 144 11.58 -14.42 3.74
CA ALA A 144 12.65 -13.57 3.20
C ALA A 144 13.82 -13.57 4.20
N VAL A 145 14.95 -13.07 3.75
CA VAL A 145 16.15 -12.92 4.59
C VAL A 145 16.68 -11.49 4.46
N ILE A 146 16.95 -10.86 5.60
CA ILE A 146 17.66 -9.59 5.70
C ILE A 146 19.03 -9.88 6.30
N THR A 147 20.09 -9.59 5.57
CA THR A 147 21.48 -9.77 6.07
C THR A 147 22.18 -8.43 6.20
N GLY A 148 22.88 -8.24 7.31
CA GLY A 148 23.62 -7.01 7.55
C GLY A 148 24.38 -6.99 8.86
N VAL A 149 24.68 -5.79 9.35
CA VAL A 149 25.50 -5.58 10.54
C VAL A 149 24.87 -4.58 11.51
N VAL A 150 25.07 -4.79 12.79
CA VAL A 150 24.56 -3.88 13.84
C VAL A 150 25.53 -2.73 14.08
N GLU A 151 26.86 -3.02 14.12
CA GLU A 151 27.90 -2.05 14.45
C GLU A 151 27.91 -0.86 13.48
N GLY A 152 27.75 0.34 14.04
CA GLY A 152 27.71 1.59 13.29
C GLY A 152 26.39 1.85 12.53
N GLY A 153 25.41 0.98 12.70
CA GLY A 153 24.13 1.01 11.98
C GLY A 153 24.27 0.50 10.54
N ASP A 154 23.16 -0.01 10.00
CA ASP A 154 23.07 -0.48 8.61
C ASP A 154 21.81 0.09 7.97
N PRO A 155 21.93 1.15 7.16
CA PRO A 155 20.75 1.77 6.51
C PRO A 155 20.00 0.81 5.58
N ALA A 156 20.66 -0.18 4.99
CA ALA A 156 20.00 -1.15 4.13
C ALA A 156 19.11 -2.09 4.94
N VAL A 157 19.58 -2.57 6.10
CA VAL A 157 18.79 -3.36 7.04
C VAL A 157 17.57 -2.56 7.54
N GLN A 158 17.79 -1.29 7.90
CA GLN A 158 16.71 -0.42 8.39
C GLN A 158 15.65 -0.20 7.31
N ALA A 159 16.04 0.09 6.08
CA ALA A 159 15.11 0.27 4.96
C ALA A 159 14.30 -1.01 4.67
N GLU A 160 14.95 -2.19 4.72
CA GLU A 160 14.27 -3.47 4.55
C GLU A 160 13.22 -3.73 5.64
N ILE A 161 13.55 -3.45 6.92
CA ILE A 161 12.61 -3.58 8.04
C ILE A 161 11.41 -2.64 7.86
N GLU A 162 11.66 -1.37 7.51
CA GLU A 162 10.61 -0.37 7.26
C GLU A 162 9.69 -0.79 6.12
N ASP A 163 10.23 -1.28 5.01
CA ASP A 163 9.45 -1.74 3.86
C ASP A 163 8.58 -2.95 4.19
N TRP A 164 9.09 -3.91 4.97
CA TRP A 164 8.28 -5.02 5.47
C TRP A 164 7.16 -4.55 6.40
N CYS A 165 7.42 -3.56 7.26
CA CYS A 165 6.39 -2.96 8.11
C CYS A 165 5.32 -2.23 7.29
N LYS A 166 5.69 -1.50 6.23
CA LYS A 166 4.74 -0.89 5.28
C LYS A 166 3.90 -1.96 4.58
N ALA A 167 4.52 -3.05 4.14
CA ALA A 167 3.80 -4.16 3.52
C ALA A 167 2.81 -4.84 4.49
N ALA A 168 3.20 -5.04 5.75
CA ALA A 168 2.32 -5.53 6.80
C ALA A 168 1.14 -4.57 7.05
N GLN A 169 1.39 -3.26 7.00
CA GLN A 169 0.34 -2.24 7.15
C GLN A 169 -0.71 -2.31 6.02
N VAL A 170 -0.32 -2.64 4.79
CA VAL A 170 -1.28 -2.89 3.69
C VAL A 170 -2.20 -4.06 4.04
N ARG A 171 -1.64 -5.19 4.51
CA ARG A 171 -2.45 -6.34 4.91
C ARG A 171 -3.43 -6.00 6.02
N ARG A 172 -2.97 -5.32 7.07
CA ARG A 172 -3.84 -4.89 8.19
C ARG A 172 -4.96 -3.98 7.71
N ARG A 173 -4.65 -3.02 6.83
CA ARG A 173 -5.64 -2.14 6.25
C ARG A 173 -6.71 -2.91 5.48
N PHE A 174 -6.33 -3.88 4.65
CA PHE A 174 -7.28 -4.70 3.88
C PHE A 174 -8.15 -5.56 4.79
N ARG A 175 -7.62 -6.04 5.91
CA ARG A 175 -8.37 -6.84 6.89
C ARG A 175 -9.34 -6.04 7.76
N GLU A 176 -8.99 -4.81 8.10
CA GLU A 176 -9.76 -3.98 9.04
C GLU A 176 -10.64 -2.94 8.37
N THR A 177 -10.54 -2.77 7.04
CA THR A 177 -11.40 -1.87 6.30
C THR A 177 -12.22 -2.60 5.26
N ASN A 178 -13.27 -1.93 4.77
CA ASN A 178 -14.13 -2.43 3.71
C ASN A 178 -13.86 -1.65 2.41
N ILE A 179 -14.25 -2.24 1.27
CA ILE A 179 -14.35 -1.53 0.01
C ILE A 179 -15.82 -1.27 -0.32
N ALA A 180 -16.17 0.00 -0.57
CA ALA A 180 -17.51 0.36 -1.00
C ALA A 180 -17.62 0.29 -2.52
N GLN A 181 -18.65 -0.38 -3.02
CA GLN A 181 -19.08 -0.32 -4.41
C GLN A 181 -20.35 0.54 -4.48
N ILE A 182 -20.27 1.71 -5.11
CA ILE A 182 -21.45 2.57 -5.38
C ILE A 182 -21.92 2.26 -6.79
N GLY A 183 -23.15 1.75 -6.91
CA GLY A 183 -23.70 1.32 -8.18
C GLY A 183 -23.03 0.04 -8.71
N ARG A 184 -22.34 0.11 -9.85
CA ARG A 184 -21.78 -1.05 -10.57
C ARG A 184 -20.51 -0.68 -11.32
N PRO A 185 -19.69 -1.66 -11.78
CA PRO A 185 -18.65 -1.39 -12.78
C PRO A 185 -19.26 -0.79 -14.06
N TYR A 186 -18.47 -0.02 -14.80
CA TYR A 186 -18.94 0.60 -16.04
C TYR A 186 -19.36 -0.49 -17.04
N PRO A 187 -20.57 -0.37 -17.65
CA PRO A 187 -21.07 -1.40 -18.55
C PRO A 187 -20.18 -1.61 -19.78
N GLY A 188 -19.76 -2.84 -20.00
CA GLY A 188 -18.91 -3.20 -21.13
C GLY A 188 -17.41 -3.20 -20.87
N MET A 189 -16.95 -2.56 -19.79
CA MET A 189 -15.55 -2.67 -19.33
C MET A 189 -15.38 -3.96 -18.53
N MET A 190 -15.25 -5.08 -19.23
CA MET A 190 -15.28 -6.42 -18.62
C MET A 190 -14.07 -6.72 -17.75
N ASP A 191 -12.97 -6.05 -18.01
CA ASP A 191 -11.74 -6.15 -17.20
C ASP A 191 -11.88 -5.55 -15.80
N LEU A 192 -12.91 -4.73 -15.53
CA LEU A 192 -13.17 -4.16 -14.20
C LEU A 192 -13.91 -5.11 -13.26
N TYR A 193 -14.59 -6.13 -13.79
CA TYR A 193 -15.40 -7.05 -12.97
C TYR A 193 -14.49 -7.90 -12.07
N ILE A 194 -15.02 -8.25 -10.90
CA ILE A 194 -14.32 -9.02 -9.88
C ILE A 194 -15.28 -9.99 -9.19
N ASP A 195 -14.79 -11.16 -8.80
CA ASP A 195 -15.50 -12.07 -7.92
C ASP A 195 -15.28 -11.65 -6.47
N GLU A 196 -16.34 -11.19 -5.81
CA GLU A 196 -16.28 -10.70 -4.42
C GLU A 196 -15.93 -11.81 -3.42
N THR A 197 -16.34 -13.06 -3.68
CA THR A 197 -15.97 -14.21 -2.82
C THR A 197 -14.47 -14.44 -2.88
N ASN A 198 -13.90 -14.38 -4.11
CA ASN A 198 -12.47 -14.52 -4.30
C ASN A 198 -11.70 -13.32 -3.73
N LEU A 199 -12.24 -12.11 -3.87
CA LEU A 199 -11.68 -10.90 -3.27
C LEU A 199 -11.56 -11.04 -1.75
N TYR A 200 -12.63 -11.45 -1.08
CA TYR A 200 -12.62 -11.66 0.36
C TYR A 200 -11.61 -12.74 0.79
N ASN A 201 -11.63 -13.88 0.09
CA ASN A 201 -10.77 -15.02 0.44
C ASN A 201 -9.28 -14.74 0.22
N ARG A 202 -8.91 -13.97 -0.81
CA ARG A 202 -7.51 -13.74 -1.20
C ARG A 202 -6.94 -12.44 -0.66
N MET A 203 -7.78 -11.39 -0.59
CA MET A 203 -7.35 -10.04 -0.22
C MET A 203 -7.97 -9.54 1.10
N PHE A 204 -8.79 -10.38 1.76
CA PHE A 204 -9.46 -10.07 3.03
C PHE A 204 -10.47 -8.91 2.96
N LEU A 205 -10.75 -8.38 1.78
CA LEU A 205 -11.63 -7.22 1.59
C LEU A 205 -13.08 -7.63 1.48
N TYR A 206 -13.91 -7.09 2.36
CA TYR A 206 -15.36 -7.21 2.29
C TYR A 206 -15.95 -6.07 1.46
N THR A 207 -16.75 -6.41 0.43
CA THR A 207 -17.44 -5.44 -0.41
C THR A 207 -18.76 -5.01 0.22
N LYS A 208 -18.95 -3.71 0.41
CA LYS A 208 -20.23 -3.10 0.79
C LYS A 208 -20.87 -2.46 -0.43
N GLN A 209 -22.05 -2.94 -0.81
CA GLN A 209 -22.82 -2.42 -1.92
C GLN A 209 -23.70 -1.24 -1.48
N PHE A 210 -23.68 -0.16 -2.26
CA PHE A 210 -24.46 1.05 -2.00
C PHE A 210 -25.19 1.50 -3.24
N ASP A 211 -26.45 1.91 -3.06
CA ASP A 211 -27.28 2.51 -4.10
C ASP A 211 -27.12 4.03 -4.09
N TRP A 212 -27.42 4.65 -5.22
CA TRP A 212 -27.39 6.10 -5.41
C TRP A 212 -28.30 6.85 -4.44
N GLU A 213 -29.52 6.30 -4.17
CA GLU A 213 -30.46 6.89 -3.22
C GLU A 213 -29.86 7.04 -1.84
N LYS A 214 -29.09 6.05 -1.38
CA LYS A 214 -28.42 6.10 -0.09
C LYS A 214 -27.34 7.18 -0.08
N MET A 215 -26.64 7.37 -1.20
CA MET A 215 -25.53 8.33 -1.27
C MET A 215 -26.01 9.79 -1.15
N TRP A 216 -27.08 10.18 -1.84
CA TRP A 216 -27.56 11.55 -1.67
C TRP A 216 -28.29 11.79 -0.33
N ALA A 217 -28.93 10.74 0.24
CA ALA A 217 -29.54 10.84 1.57
C ALA A 217 -28.49 11.16 2.66
N ILE A 218 -27.28 10.57 2.57
CA ILE A 218 -26.17 10.87 3.50
C ILE A 218 -25.83 12.38 3.50
N ALA A 219 -25.80 13.01 2.34
CA ALA A 219 -25.53 14.44 2.24
C ALA A 219 -26.70 15.31 2.74
N ASP A 220 -27.95 14.89 2.53
CA ASP A 220 -29.14 15.62 3.02
C ASP A 220 -29.15 15.72 4.57
N ASP A 221 -28.62 14.71 5.28
CA ASP A 221 -28.57 14.66 6.74
C ASP A 221 -27.52 15.59 7.37
N ILE A 222 -26.61 16.16 6.59
CA ILE A 222 -25.57 17.06 7.11
C ILE A 222 -26.15 18.47 7.32
N THR A 223 -26.23 18.89 8.58
CA THR A 223 -26.76 20.19 9.00
C THR A 223 -25.75 21.02 9.85
N ASP A 224 -24.56 20.52 10.11
CA ASP A 224 -23.51 21.21 10.86
C ASP A 224 -22.81 22.24 9.96
N GLU A 225 -23.30 23.49 10.01
CA GLU A 225 -22.77 24.59 9.20
C GLU A 225 -21.31 24.96 9.58
N GLU A 226 -20.90 24.74 10.83
CA GLU A 226 -19.53 25.02 11.24
C GLU A 226 -18.56 23.99 10.61
N ALA A 227 -18.92 22.73 10.65
CA ALA A 227 -18.16 21.66 9.99
C ALA A 227 -18.08 21.88 8.46
N ILE A 228 -19.19 22.28 7.83
CA ILE A 228 -19.22 22.59 6.39
C ILE A 228 -18.30 23.78 6.09
N ARG A 229 -18.37 24.86 6.87
CA ARG A 229 -17.53 26.04 6.68
C ARG A 229 -16.03 25.74 6.84
N ALA A 230 -15.67 24.97 7.87
CA ALA A 230 -14.29 24.54 8.08
C ALA A 230 -13.80 23.68 6.89
N LYS A 231 -14.64 22.78 6.38
CA LYS A 231 -14.31 21.98 5.21
C LYS A 231 -14.23 22.79 3.92
N ALA A 232 -15.07 23.80 3.76
CA ALA A 232 -14.98 24.72 2.63
C ALA A 232 -13.63 25.47 2.60
N GLN A 233 -13.13 25.86 3.78
CA GLN A 233 -11.79 26.46 3.87
C GLN A 233 -10.70 25.45 3.52
N ASP A 234 -10.76 24.20 4.03
CA ASP A 234 -9.82 23.13 3.71
C ASP A 234 -9.76 22.84 2.19
N ILE A 235 -10.91 22.87 1.50
CA ILE A 235 -10.99 22.74 0.04
C ILE A 235 -10.28 23.92 -0.65
N LEU A 236 -10.55 25.16 -0.23
CA LEU A 236 -9.92 26.35 -0.80
C LEU A 236 -8.40 26.41 -0.52
N ASP A 237 -7.95 25.86 0.61
CA ASP A 237 -6.53 25.73 0.93
C ASP A 237 -5.84 24.66 0.07
N THR A 238 -6.58 23.61 -0.30
CA THR A 238 -6.07 22.48 -1.08
C THR A 238 -6.10 22.73 -2.58
N PHE A 239 -7.18 23.37 -3.09
CA PHE A 239 -7.42 23.54 -4.54
C PHE A 239 -7.65 24.99 -4.91
N ASP A 240 -7.15 25.37 -6.08
CA ASP A 240 -7.67 26.52 -6.79
C ASP A 240 -9.00 26.15 -7.48
N ILE A 241 -9.99 27.03 -7.42
CA ILE A 241 -11.28 26.80 -8.06
C ILE A 241 -11.34 27.63 -9.35
N GLU A 242 -11.61 27.00 -10.47
CA GLU A 242 -11.77 27.69 -11.75
C GLU A 242 -12.83 28.81 -11.67
N GLY A 243 -12.49 30.00 -12.14
CA GLY A 243 -13.34 31.18 -12.00
C GLY A 243 -13.38 31.81 -10.60
N GLY A 244 -12.42 31.43 -9.72
CA GLY A 244 -12.24 31.96 -8.37
C GLY A 244 -13.08 31.23 -7.32
N GLY A 245 -12.48 30.93 -6.17
CA GLY A 245 -13.09 30.21 -5.05
C GLY A 245 -13.52 31.14 -3.92
N THR A 246 -14.75 30.94 -3.40
CA THR A 246 -15.21 31.52 -2.13
C THR A 246 -15.91 30.43 -1.31
N ILE A 247 -16.07 30.66 -0.01
CA ILE A 247 -16.79 29.73 0.88
C ILE A 247 -18.16 29.36 0.30
N GLU A 248 -18.91 30.36 -0.20
CA GLU A 248 -20.25 30.17 -0.75
C GLU A 248 -20.24 29.30 -2.01
N LYS A 249 -19.24 29.48 -2.88
CA LYS A 249 -19.10 28.68 -4.13
C LYS A 249 -18.81 27.20 -3.87
N VAL A 250 -18.05 26.92 -2.83
CA VAL A 250 -17.66 25.53 -2.48
C VAL A 250 -18.51 24.93 -1.37
N TRP A 251 -19.61 25.60 -0.95
CA TRP A 251 -20.44 25.19 0.17
C TRP A 251 -21.04 23.79 -0.03
N ASP A 252 -21.69 23.55 -1.17
CA ASP A 252 -22.24 22.23 -1.48
C ASP A 252 -21.16 21.18 -1.61
N MET A 253 -20.02 21.50 -2.22
CA MET A 253 -18.86 20.63 -2.29
C MET A 253 -18.40 20.23 -0.90
N ALA A 254 -18.23 21.20 0.01
CA ALA A 254 -17.83 20.97 1.38
C ALA A 254 -18.85 20.10 2.15
N LYS A 255 -20.13 20.34 1.95
CA LYS A 255 -21.21 19.53 2.53
C LYS A 255 -21.08 18.05 2.13
N TYR A 256 -20.87 17.76 0.84
CA TYR A 256 -20.65 16.41 0.36
C TYR A 256 -19.36 15.78 0.91
N VAL A 257 -18.26 16.56 1.02
CA VAL A 257 -17.04 16.05 1.64
C VAL A 257 -17.27 15.66 3.09
N VAL A 258 -17.94 16.50 3.90
CA VAL A 258 -18.28 16.19 5.30
C VAL A 258 -19.14 14.92 5.39
N ALA A 259 -20.13 14.81 4.49
CA ALA A 259 -21.00 13.64 4.44
C ALA A 259 -20.22 12.35 4.14
N PHE A 260 -19.35 12.36 3.14
CA PHE A 260 -18.55 11.21 2.76
C PHE A 260 -17.47 10.88 3.80
N GLU A 261 -16.86 11.85 4.45
CA GLU A 261 -15.93 11.61 5.57
C GLU A 261 -16.62 10.89 6.74
N LYS A 262 -17.83 11.32 7.08
CA LYS A 262 -18.64 10.64 8.10
C LYS A 262 -18.97 9.22 7.68
N TRP A 263 -19.44 9.03 6.45
CA TRP A 263 -19.79 7.74 5.90
C TRP A 263 -18.61 6.77 5.86
N VAL A 264 -17.41 7.25 5.45
CA VAL A 264 -16.17 6.48 5.48
C VAL A 264 -15.86 5.96 6.88
N LYS A 265 -16.03 6.80 7.90
CA LYS A 265 -15.81 6.41 9.30
C LYS A 265 -16.85 5.42 9.79
N ASP A 266 -18.13 5.70 9.57
CA ASP A 266 -19.26 4.87 10.04
C ASP A 266 -19.22 3.45 9.42
N GLU A 267 -18.82 3.34 8.16
CA GLU A 267 -18.79 2.07 7.42
C GLU A 267 -17.39 1.42 7.40
N HIS A 268 -16.38 2.02 8.06
CA HIS A 268 -14.99 1.56 8.07
C HIS A 268 -14.41 1.35 6.67
N LEU A 269 -14.53 2.36 5.80
CA LEU A 269 -14.08 2.24 4.40
C LEU A 269 -12.61 2.61 4.26
N GLY A 270 -11.84 1.71 3.66
CA GLY A 270 -10.48 1.98 3.21
C GLY A 270 -10.44 2.42 1.74
N MET A 271 -11.46 2.02 0.99
CA MET A 271 -11.54 2.17 -0.46
C MET A 271 -12.99 2.39 -0.91
N ILE A 272 -13.16 3.10 -2.02
CA ILE A 272 -14.44 3.36 -2.68
C ILE A 272 -14.25 3.16 -4.18
N ALA A 273 -15.16 2.43 -4.82
CA ALA A 273 -15.28 2.33 -6.27
C ALA A 273 -16.67 2.79 -6.66
N SER A 274 -16.79 3.85 -7.45
CA SER A 274 -18.09 4.44 -7.80
C SER A 274 -18.32 4.43 -9.30
N HIS A 275 -19.46 3.94 -9.70
CA HIS A 275 -19.96 4.16 -11.05
C HIS A 275 -20.17 5.66 -11.28
N TYR A 276 -19.92 6.12 -12.51
CA TYR A 276 -20.13 7.49 -12.93
C TYR A 276 -21.05 7.51 -14.17
N ASP A 277 -22.25 8.04 -14.02
CA ASP A 277 -23.25 8.05 -15.09
C ASP A 277 -23.32 9.36 -15.88
N GLY A 278 -22.76 10.44 -15.35
CA GLY A 278 -22.80 11.76 -15.98
C GLY A 278 -24.22 12.31 -16.08
N PHE A 279 -25.00 12.20 -15.01
CA PHE A 279 -26.36 12.75 -14.95
C PHE A 279 -26.36 14.27 -15.07
N ALA A 280 -27.29 14.82 -15.86
CA ALA A 280 -27.38 16.26 -16.11
C ALA A 280 -28.23 17.03 -15.10
N GLN A 281 -29.17 16.37 -14.40
CA GLN A 281 -30.23 17.05 -13.64
C GLN A 281 -30.63 16.32 -12.36
N GLY A 282 -31.27 17.05 -11.45
CA GLY A 282 -31.85 16.52 -10.22
C GLY A 282 -30.78 16.15 -9.18
N LYS A 283 -31.20 15.40 -8.15
CA LYS A 283 -30.29 14.96 -7.08
C LYS A 283 -29.11 14.12 -7.59
N ALA A 284 -29.34 13.28 -8.59
CA ALA A 284 -28.31 12.48 -9.23
C ALA A 284 -27.24 13.34 -9.92
N GLY A 285 -27.66 14.39 -10.64
CA GLY A 285 -26.71 15.32 -11.28
C GLY A 285 -25.89 16.14 -10.27
N VAL A 286 -26.50 16.52 -9.15
CA VAL A 286 -25.76 17.18 -8.06
C VAL A 286 -24.73 16.22 -7.45
N LEU A 287 -25.14 14.99 -7.13
CA LEU A 287 -24.23 13.98 -6.57
C LEU A 287 -23.07 13.70 -7.52
N ASP A 288 -23.35 13.43 -8.81
CA ASP A 288 -22.30 13.19 -9.81
C ASP A 288 -21.26 14.33 -9.87
N SER A 289 -21.74 15.59 -9.84
CA SER A 289 -20.85 16.76 -9.87
C SER A 289 -20.03 16.96 -8.60
N MET A 290 -20.50 16.43 -7.45
CA MET A 290 -19.84 16.54 -6.14
C MET A 290 -18.98 15.33 -5.77
N LEU A 291 -19.13 14.19 -6.46
CA LEU A 291 -18.30 13.00 -6.20
C LEU A 291 -16.80 13.29 -6.38
N ILE A 292 -16.42 13.98 -7.46
CA ILE A 292 -15.01 14.22 -7.79
C ILE A 292 -14.31 15.05 -6.74
N PRO A 293 -14.85 16.21 -6.30
CA PRO A 293 -14.29 16.95 -5.18
C PRO A 293 -14.21 16.15 -3.89
N ALA A 294 -15.30 15.44 -3.55
CA ALA A 294 -15.34 14.61 -2.34
C ALA A 294 -14.28 13.50 -2.39
N PHE A 295 -14.15 12.79 -3.50
CA PHE A 295 -13.14 11.75 -3.68
C PHE A 295 -11.72 12.30 -3.62
N SER A 296 -11.47 13.46 -4.24
CA SER A 296 -10.14 14.08 -4.19
C SER A 296 -9.72 14.43 -2.75
N MET A 297 -10.66 14.94 -1.95
CA MET A 297 -10.42 15.20 -0.53
C MET A 297 -10.24 13.91 0.29
N LEU A 298 -11.01 12.86 -0.02
CA LEU A 298 -10.87 11.55 0.64
C LEU A 298 -9.54 10.88 0.30
N ILE A 299 -9.10 10.95 -0.96
CA ILE A 299 -7.79 10.41 -1.38
C ILE A 299 -6.66 11.09 -0.61
N LYS A 300 -6.68 12.42 -0.51
CA LYS A 300 -5.73 13.18 0.32
C LYS A 300 -5.72 12.68 1.76
N GLN A 301 -6.86 12.29 2.31
CA GLN A 301 -7.01 11.79 3.68
C GLN A 301 -6.77 10.27 3.82
N GLY A 302 -6.33 9.62 2.75
CA GLY A 302 -5.91 8.22 2.75
C GLY A 302 -7.00 7.18 2.46
N THR A 303 -8.19 7.59 1.98
CA THR A 303 -9.20 6.67 1.45
C THR A 303 -9.10 6.64 -0.07
N ALA A 304 -8.74 5.50 -0.64
CA ALA A 304 -8.62 5.37 -2.09
C ALA A 304 -10.00 5.43 -2.76
N CYS A 305 -10.16 6.32 -3.75
CA CYS A 305 -11.44 6.50 -4.43
C CYS A 305 -11.24 6.39 -5.94
N ALA A 306 -11.84 5.36 -6.54
CA ALA A 306 -11.82 5.11 -7.98
C ALA A 306 -13.18 5.42 -8.59
N VAL A 307 -13.16 5.91 -9.82
CA VAL A 307 -14.36 6.06 -10.67
C VAL A 307 -14.57 4.81 -11.52
N GLU A 308 -15.67 4.79 -12.29
CA GLU A 308 -16.05 3.70 -13.21
C GLU A 308 -16.31 2.34 -12.51
N GLY A 309 -16.40 2.35 -11.18
CA GLY A 309 -16.68 1.17 -10.39
C GLY A 309 -15.51 0.17 -10.31
N ASP A 310 -14.27 0.62 -10.57
CA ASP A 310 -13.10 -0.24 -10.55
C ASP A 310 -12.55 -0.46 -9.14
N MET A 311 -12.93 -1.59 -8.54
CA MET A 311 -12.40 -2.00 -7.24
C MET A 311 -10.92 -2.38 -7.29
N LYS A 312 -10.41 -2.89 -8.41
CA LYS A 312 -9.00 -3.32 -8.51
C LYS A 312 -8.05 -2.14 -8.51
N VAL A 313 -8.39 -1.06 -9.22
CA VAL A 313 -7.57 0.16 -9.16
C VAL A 313 -7.71 0.85 -7.80
N ALA A 314 -8.88 0.82 -7.15
CA ALA A 314 -9.03 1.33 -5.77
C ALA A 314 -8.11 0.59 -4.80
N MET A 315 -7.96 -0.73 -4.95
CA MET A 315 -7.00 -1.54 -4.18
C MET A 315 -5.55 -1.13 -4.49
N ALA A 316 -5.19 -0.97 -5.76
CA ALA A 316 -3.86 -0.52 -6.18
C ALA A 316 -3.53 0.87 -5.62
N MET A 317 -4.46 1.81 -5.68
CA MET A 317 -4.34 3.15 -5.06
C MET A 317 -4.13 3.04 -3.54
N SER A 318 -4.89 2.18 -2.86
CA SER A 318 -4.77 1.97 -1.41
C SER A 318 -3.42 1.38 -1.01
N ILE A 319 -2.89 0.43 -1.78
CA ILE A 319 -1.54 -0.12 -1.61
C ILE A 319 -0.53 1.02 -1.72
N LEU A 320 -0.53 1.73 -2.85
CA LEU A 320 0.43 2.81 -3.10
C LEU A 320 0.32 3.92 -2.06
N LYS A 321 -0.89 4.39 -1.73
CA LYS A 321 -1.09 5.42 -0.70
C LYS A 321 -0.56 4.99 0.68
N THR A 322 -0.66 3.71 1.01
CA THR A 322 -0.15 3.16 2.28
C THR A 322 1.38 3.12 2.32
N ILE A 323 2.04 2.76 1.21
CA ILE A 323 3.51 2.57 1.20
C ILE A 323 4.29 3.82 0.84
N SER A 324 3.69 4.77 0.09
CA SER A 324 4.36 5.95 -0.45
C SER A 324 3.77 7.29 0.03
N GLY A 325 2.55 7.30 0.53
CA GLY A 325 1.81 8.53 0.82
C GLY A 325 1.00 9.08 -0.36
N THR A 326 1.19 8.57 -1.58
CA THR A 326 0.47 8.98 -2.79
C THR A 326 -0.19 7.80 -3.50
N GLY A 327 -1.32 8.03 -4.19
CA GLY A 327 -2.03 6.97 -4.90
C GLY A 327 -3.07 7.55 -5.87
N GLN A 328 -2.68 7.75 -7.13
CA GLN A 328 -3.48 8.37 -8.18
C GLN A 328 -4.04 7.33 -9.14
N LEU A 329 -5.33 7.42 -9.45
CA LEU A 329 -5.94 6.68 -10.56
C LEU A 329 -5.38 7.20 -11.89
N SER A 330 -4.99 6.30 -12.77
CA SER A 330 -4.41 6.61 -14.07
C SER A 330 -4.72 5.53 -15.12
N GLU A 331 -4.60 5.91 -16.39
CA GLU A 331 -4.61 5.02 -17.54
C GLU A 331 -3.65 5.55 -18.63
N MET A 332 -3.31 4.74 -19.60
CA MET A 332 -2.49 5.18 -20.73
C MET A 332 -3.34 5.93 -21.76
N TYR A 333 -2.98 7.19 -22.04
CA TYR A 333 -3.65 8.01 -23.05
C TYR A 333 -2.98 7.93 -24.42
N SER A 334 -1.68 8.21 -24.47
CA SER A 334 -0.96 8.39 -25.74
C SER A 334 0.53 8.17 -25.60
N ILE A 335 1.21 8.03 -26.73
CA ILE A 335 2.67 8.10 -26.85
C ILE A 335 3.03 9.37 -27.59
N ASP A 336 3.95 10.15 -27.04
CA ASP A 336 4.71 11.14 -27.80
C ASP A 336 5.96 10.46 -28.36
N PHE A 337 5.93 10.14 -29.63
CA PHE A 337 7.03 9.43 -30.30
C PHE A 337 8.25 10.32 -30.56
N ASN A 338 8.10 11.64 -30.52
CA ASN A 338 9.24 12.56 -30.69
C ASN A 338 10.06 12.63 -29.40
N ASP A 339 9.36 12.74 -28.29
CA ASP A 339 9.98 12.85 -26.96
C ASP A 339 10.24 11.47 -26.31
N ASP A 340 9.73 10.39 -26.90
CA ASP A 340 9.79 9.02 -26.37
C ASP A 340 9.22 8.91 -24.94
N ILE A 341 8.02 9.43 -24.73
CA ILE A 341 7.30 9.42 -23.46
C ILE A 341 5.89 8.87 -23.62
N CYS A 342 5.36 8.30 -22.53
CA CYS A 342 3.96 7.98 -22.39
C CYS A 342 3.23 9.12 -21.68
N ILE A 343 2.06 9.50 -22.22
CA ILE A 343 1.10 10.37 -21.56
C ILE A 343 0.15 9.49 -20.76
N ILE A 344 0.18 9.61 -19.45
CA ILE A 344 -0.56 8.77 -18.51
C ILE A 344 -1.37 9.67 -17.58
N GLY A 345 -2.66 9.39 -17.43
CA GLY A 345 -3.54 10.19 -16.58
C GLY A 345 -4.91 9.59 -16.46
N HIS A 346 -5.84 10.29 -15.84
CA HIS A 346 -7.26 9.93 -15.81
C HIS A 346 -8.11 11.17 -15.52
N SER A 347 -9.30 11.22 -16.11
CA SER A 347 -10.29 12.26 -15.84
C SER A 347 -10.97 12.02 -14.49
N GLY A 348 -11.22 13.07 -13.73
CA GLY A 348 -12.03 13.02 -12.52
C GLY A 348 -11.28 13.36 -11.24
N SER A 349 -11.35 12.46 -10.24
CA SER A 349 -10.71 12.67 -8.93
C SER A 349 -9.20 12.54 -8.98
N GLY A 350 -8.50 13.33 -8.16
CA GLY A 350 -7.05 13.31 -8.12
C GLY A 350 -6.49 13.36 -6.69
N ASP A 351 -5.33 12.74 -6.51
CA ASP A 351 -4.54 12.85 -5.28
C ASP A 351 -3.77 14.17 -5.29
N ALA A 352 -4.18 15.13 -4.46
CA ALA A 352 -3.52 16.44 -4.39
C ALA A 352 -2.04 16.32 -3.98
N ASP A 353 -1.66 15.27 -3.27
CA ASP A 353 -0.29 15.05 -2.79
C ASP A 353 0.69 14.64 -3.91
N ILE A 354 0.20 14.28 -5.10
CA ILE A 354 1.05 13.99 -6.27
C ILE A 354 1.37 15.24 -7.09
N SER A 355 0.82 16.38 -6.73
CA SER A 355 0.97 17.63 -7.49
C SER A 355 2.11 18.49 -6.95
N ASP A 356 3.03 18.92 -7.82
CA ASP A 356 4.12 19.84 -7.47
C ASP A 356 3.63 21.27 -7.18
N LYS A 357 2.42 21.61 -7.62
CA LYS A 357 1.78 22.90 -7.40
C LYS A 357 0.35 22.67 -6.92
N LYS A 358 -0.25 23.70 -6.33
CA LYS A 358 -1.64 23.66 -5.92
C LYS A 358 -2.54 23.24 -7.09
N PRO A 359 -3.28 22.11 -6.98
CA PRO A 359 -4.12 21.62 -8.07
C PRO A 359 -5.36 22.49 -8.24
N THR A 360 -5.97 22.43 -9.43
CA THR A 360 -7.14 23.20 -9.80
C THR A 360 -8.37 22.31 -9.95
N MET A 361 -9.48 22.65 -9.30
CA MET A 361 -10.81 22.10 -9.60
C MET A 361 -11.39 22.83 -10.80
N LYS A 362 -11.53 22.14 -11.93
CA LYS A 362 -12.12 22.69 -13.17
C LYS A 362 -13.53 22.19 -13.38
N ILE A 363 -14.36 23.00 -14.02
CA ILE A 363 -15.72 22.63 -14.42
C ILE A 363 -15.67 22.22 -15.89
N VAL A 364 -16.06 20.98 -16.17
CA VAL A 364 -16.06 20.43 -17.52
C VAL A 364 -17.39 19.77 -17.87
N LYS A 365 -17.70 19.71 -19.16
CA LYS A 365 -18.78 18.89 -19.68
C LYS A 365 -18.28 17.48 -19.87
N VAL A 366 -19.09 16.50 -19.45
CA VAL A 366 -18.79 15.11 -19.70
C VAL A 366 -18.94 14.85 -21.20
N PHE A 367 -17.95 14.17 -21.79
CA PHE A 367 -18.04 13.66 -23.16
C PHE A 367 -18.49 12.18 -23.12
N HIS A 368 -18.21 11.34 -24.07
CA HIS A 368 -18.72 9.95 -24.18
C HIS A 368 -20.25 9.85 -24.31
N GLY A 369 -20.89 10.82 -24.98
CA GLY A 369 -22.32 10.80 -25.23
C GLY A 369 -23.19 11.11 -24.00
N LYS A 370 -22.61 11.54 -22.90
CA LYS A 370 -23.31 11.95 -21.68
C LYS A 370 -23.66 13.45 -21.72
N THR A 371 -24.69 13.85 -20.95
CA THR A 371 -25.21 15.21 -20.96
C THR A 371 -24.85 16.04 -19.72
N GLY A 372 -24.28 15.40 -18.71
CA GLY A 372 -23.88 16.03 -17.46
C GLY A 372 -22.58 16.83 -17.56
N GLY A 373 -22.25 17.48 -16.47
CA GLY A 373 -20.98 18.17 -16.27
C GLY A 373 -20.67 18.16 -14.78
N GLY A 374 -19.42 18.40 -14.44
CA GLY A 374 -19.00 18.38 -13.05
C GLY A 374 -17.58 18.91 -12.89
N TYR A 375 -17.07 18.73 -11.70
CA TYR A 375 -15.68 19.06 -11.41
C TYR A 375 -14.73 17.94 -11.84
N LEU A 376 -13.55 18.31 -12.24
CA LEU A 376 -12.38 17.42 -12.31
C LEU A 376 -11.20 18.07 -11.59
N THR A 377 -10.28 17.24 -11.15
CA THR A 377 -9.03 17.72 -10.55
C THR A 377 -7.93 17.73 -11.60
N GLN A 378 -7.45 18.92 -11.92
CA GLN A 378 -6.24 19.10 -12.73
C GLN A 378 -5.09 19.43 -11.81
N PHE A 379 -4.03 18.65 -11.83
CA PHE A 379 -2.83 18.93 -11.08
C PHE A 379 -1.60 19.02 -12.00
N TYR A 380 -0.54 19.58 -11.44
CA TYR A 380 0.77 19.66 -12.06
C TYR A 380 1.57 18.46 -11.58
N PRO A 381 1.76 17.44 -12.42
CA PRO A 381 2.34 16.20 -11.99
C PRO A 381 3.71 16.40 -11.38
N TYR A 382 3.98 15.67 -10.32
CA TYR A 382 5.31 15.55 -9.72
C TYR A 382 6.35 15.20 -10.79
N THR A 383 7.46 15.94 -10.78
CA THR A 383 8.63 15.68 -11.63
C THR A 383 9.62 14.81 -10.86
N GLY A 384 9.93 13.63 -11.37
CA GLY A 384 10.81 12.66 -10.72
C GLY A 384 10.35 11.21 -10.85
N PRO A 385 10.94 10.30 -10.07
CA PRO A 385 10.59 8.88 -10.12
C PRO A 385 9.10 8.65 -9.83
N VAL A 386 8.48 7.73 -10.56
CA VAL A 386 7.08 7.33 -10.40
C VAL A 386 6.97 5.82 -10.49
N THR A 387 6.10 5.24 -9.66
CA THR A 387 5.77 3.81 -9.68
C THR A 387 4.32 3.63 -10.11
N TYR A 388 4.09 2.68 -11.00
CA TYR A 388 2.77 2.26 -11.46
C TYR A 388 2.44 0.85 -10.96
N LEU A 389 1.20 0.64 -10.55
CA LEU A 389 0.67 -0.64 -10.11
C LEU A 389 -0.71 -0.87 -10.69
N ALA A 390 -0.89 -1.98 -11.41
CA ALA A 390 -2.20 -2.51 -11.77
C ALA A 390 -2.44 -3.86 -11.09
N ILE A 391 -3.69 -4.11 -10.71
CA ILE A 391 -4.14 -5.40 -10.16
C ILE A 391 -5.08 -6.03 -11.18
N THR A 392 -4.79 -7.26 -11.59
CA THR A 392 -5.61 -8.01 -12.53
C THR A 392 -5.86 -9.42 -12.03
N GLN A 393 -6.66 -10.18 -12.76
CA GLN A 393 -6.92 -11.60 -12.47
C GLN A 393 -6.65 -12.42 -13.73
N ASP A 394 -6.11 -13.63 -13.53
CA ASP A 394 -5.97 -14.60 -14.60
C ASP A 394 -7.32 -15.31 -14.91
N LYS A 395 -7.30 -16.22 -15.89
CA LYS A 395 -8.48 -17.01 -16.29
C LYS A 395 -9.08 -17.88 -15.18
N ASP A 396 -8.32 -18.17 -14.13
CA ASP A 396 -8.71 -18.99 -12.99
C ASP A 396 -9.12 -18.11 -11.79
N GLY A 397 -9.14 -16.77 -11.96
CA GLY A 397 -9.50 -15.78 -10.97
C GLY A 397 -8.40 -15.45 -9.97
N ASN A 398 -7.16 -15.93 -10.16
CA ASN A 398 -6.06 -15.58 -9.27
C ASN A 398 -5.60 -14.15 -9.52
N PHE A 399 -5.37 -13.40 -8.46
CA PHE A 399 -4.84 -12.05 -8.55
C PHE A 399 -3.38 -12.06 -9.01
N LYS A 400 -3.04 -11.03 -9.78
CA LYS A 400 -1.69 -10.72 -10.24
C LYS A 400 -1.45 -9.23 -10.16
N PHE A 401 -0.24 -8.82 -9.75
CA PHE A 401 0.21 -7.44 -9.82
C PHE A 401 1.05 -7.23 -11.08
N VAL A 402 0.84 -6.10 -11.75
CA VAL A 402 1.69 -5.63 -12.84
C VAL A 402 2.28 -4.30 -12.42
N VAL A 403 3.60 -4.18 -12.43
CA VAL A 403 4.31 -3.03 -11.89
C VAL A 403 5.34 -2.47 -12.88
N ALA A 404 5.52 -1.16 -12.83
CA ALA A 404 6.56 -0.46 -13.57
C ALA A 404 7.06 0.76 -12.81
N GLU A 405 8.32 1.12 -13.04
CA GLU A 405 8.88 2.40 -12.64
C GLU A 405 9.29 3.21 -13.86
N GLY A 406 9.07 4.51 -13.76
CA GLY A 406 9.48 5.48 -14.76
C GLY A 406 9.92 6.78 -14.11
N VAL A 407 10.07 7.81 -14.92
CA VAL A 407 10.38 9.17 -14.46
C VAL A 407 9.41 10.13 -15.13
N ASN A 408 8.65 10.86 -14.32
CA ASN A 408 7.85 11.97 -14.83
C ASN A 408 8.73 13.15 -15.16
N GLU A 409 8.54 13.72 -16.35
CA GLU A 409 9.29 14.87 -16.85
C GLU A 409 8.40 16.11 -16.90
N GLU A 410 9.01 17.27 -16.67
CA GLU A 410 8.34 18.55 -16.90
C GLU A 410 7.99 18.73 -18.38
N GLY A 411 6.87 19.38 -18.65
CA GLY A 411 6.46 19.69 -20.01
C GLY A 411 4.98 20.03 -20.12
N PRO A 412 4.51 20.31 -21.34
CA PRO A 412 3.10 20.61 -21.57
C PRO A 412 2.22 19.39 -21.30
N ILE A 413 1.06 19.64 -20.68
CA ILE A 413 -0.01 18.65 -20.54
C ILE A 413 -1.05 18.82 -21.65
N LEU A 414 -1.89 17.82 -21.86
CA LEU A 414 -2.98 17.89 -22.82
C LEU A 414 -3.98 19.00 -22.44
N SER A 415 -4.48 19.73 -23.42
CA SER A 415 -5.29 20.95 -23.16
C SER A 415 -6.73 20.70 -22.75
N PHE A 416 -7.20 19.46 -22.69
CA PHE A 416 -8.56 19.13 -22.29
C PHE A 416 -8.79 19.12 -20.76
N GLY A 417 -7.77 19.45 -19.97
CA GLY A 417 -7.92 19.77 -18.56
C GLY A 417 -7.78 18.61 -17.59
N ASP A 418 -7.47 17.43 -18.08
CA ASP A 418 -7.24 16.25 -17.25
C ASP A 418 -5.91 16.26 -16.51
N THR A 419 -5.81 15.35 -15.56
CA THR A 419 -4.55 15.00 -14.93
C THR A 419 -3.77 14.08 -15.84
N ASN A 420 -2.63 14.50 -16.33
CA ASN A 420 -1.75 13.67 -17.11
C ASN A 420 -0.28 13.91 -16.80
N MET A 421 0.46 12.80 -16.77
CA MET A 421 1.89 12.73 -16.50
C MET A 421 2.63 12.45 -17.80
N ARG A 422 3.81 13.03 -17.95
CA ARG A 422 4.75 12.79 -19.05
C ARG A 422 5.80 11.82 -18.55
N THR A 423 5.59 10.52 -18.75
CA THR A 423 6.46 9.49 -18.14
C THR A 423 7.41 8.90 -19.15
N ARG A 424 8.71 8.98 -18.84
CA ARG A 424 9.77 8.25 -19.54
C ARG A 424 10.06 6.94 -18.84
N PHE A 425 10.15 5.88 -19.64
CA PHE A 425 10.55 4.54 -19.18
C PHE A 425 11.93 4.16 -19.73
N THR A 426 12.69 3.39 -18.97
CA THR A 426 14.06 2.97 -19.35
C THR A 426 14.09 2.13 -20.63
N CYS A 427 13.02 1.40 -20.92
CA CYS A 427 12.87 0.59 -22.16
C CYS A 427 12.34 1.39 -23.35
N GLY A 428 12.00 2.69 -23.18
CA GLY A 428 11.33 3.50 -24.18
C GLY A 428 9.82 3.30 -24.21
N ALA A 429 9.09 4.33 -24.67
CA ALA A 429 7.63 4.39 -24.60
C ALA A 429 6.93 3.27 -25.39
N ARG A 430 7.40 2.98 -26.61
CA ARG A 430 6.84 1.91 -27.46
C ARG A 430 6.95 0.55 -26.79
N GLU A 431 8.16 0.24 -26.30
CA GLU A 431 8.43 -1.06 -25.68
C GLU A 431 7.69 -1.18 -24.34
N PHE A 432 7.59 -0.10 -23.59
CA PHE A 432 6.80 -0.08 -22.36
C PHE A 432 5.34 -0.43 -22.65
N VAL A 433 4.69 0.24 -23.60
CA VAL A 433 3.28 -0.03 -23.94
C VAL A 433 3.06 -1.47 -24.38
N ASN A 434 3.98 -2.04 -25.19
CA ASN A 434 3.91 -3.43 -25.61
C ASN A 434 3.98 -4.38 -24.39
N ARG A 435 5.02 -4.26 -23.58
CA ARG A 435 5.23 -5.13 -22.40
C ARG A 435 4.14 -5.00 -21.37
N TRP A 436 3.70 -3.76 -21.10
CA TRP A 436 2.61 -3.51 -20.15
C TRP A 436 1.31 -4.18 -20.63
N SER A 437 0.97 -4.00 -21.91
CA SER A 437 -0.25 -4.57 -22.48
C SER A 437 -0.19 -6.11 -22.56
N GLU A 438 0.96 -6.69 -22.92
CA GLU A 438 1.16 -8.14 -22.95
C GLU A 438 1.14 -8.79 -21.56
N ALA A 439 1.49 -8.06 -20.53
CA ALA A 439 1.33 -8.52 -19.14
C ALA A 439 -0.16 -8.66 -18.73
N GLY A 440 -1.10 -8.10 -19.51
CA GLY A 440 -2.55 -8.24 -19.33
C GLY A 440 -3.09 -7.59 -18.04
N PRO A 441 -2.71 -6.35 -17.70
CA PRO A 441 -3.32 -5.63 -16.60
C PRO A 441 -4.77 -5.25 -16.92
N THR A 442 -5.51 -4.71 -15.92
CA THR A 442 -6.67 -3.86 -16.22
C THR A 442 -6.20 -2.61 -16.97
N HIS A 443 -7.09 -1.95 -17.71
CA HIS A 443 -6.72 -0.72 -18.42
C HIS A 443 -6.38 0.41 -17.43
N HIS A 444 -6.94 0.41 -16.24
CA HIS A 444 -6.56 1.31 -15.15
C HIS A 444 -5.31 0.82 -14.40
N MET A 445 -4.53 1.78 -13.94
CA MET A 445 -3.41 1.60 -13.02
C MET A 445 -3.38 2.70 -11.97
N ALA A 446 -2.82 2.43 -10.82
CA ALA A 446 -2.51 3.45 -9.85
C ALA A 446 -1.07 3.96 -10.04
N ALA A 447 -0.86 5.26 -9.80
CA ALA A 447 0.46 5.89 -9.83
C ALA A 447 0.84 6.46 -8.47
N ALA A 448 2.11 6.39 -8.11
CA ALA A 448 2.66 6.99 -6.90
C ALA A 448 4.03 7.61 -7.14
N THR A 449 4.33 8.70 -6.43
CA THR A 449 5.66 9.32 -6.46
C THR A 449 6.71 8.41 -5.81
N GLY A 450 7.89 8.35 -6.40
CA GLY A 450 9.01 7.55 -5.87
C GLY A 450 9.17 6.18 -6.53
N ARG A 451 10.10 5.39 -5.99
CA ARG A 451 10.40 4.02 -6.43
C ARG A 451 9.95 3.03 -5.36
N HIS A 452 9.02 2.15 -5.68
CA HIS A 452 8.34 1.29 -4.70
C HIS A 452 8.20 -0.16 -5.12
N ILE A 453 8.80 -0.60 -6.23
CA ILE A 453 8.71 -1.99 -6.70
C ILE A 453 9.16 -2.96 -5.59
N ASP A 454 10.26 -2.67 -4.90
CA ASP A 454 10.78 -3.58 -3.86
C ASP A 454 9.81 -3.71 -2.68
N THR A 455 9.13 -2.62 -2.28
CA THR A 455 8.07 -2.68 -1.27
C THR A 455 6.82 -3.39 -1.78
N ILE A 456 6.43 -3.18 -3.06
CA ILE A 456 5.30 -3.89 -3.69
C ILE A 456 5.56 -5.40 -3.75
N LEU A 457 6.78 -5.84 -4.02
CA LEU A 457 7.16 -7.27 -3.99
C LEU A 457 6.95 -7.88 -2.59
N LYS A 458 7.21 -7.11 -1.52
CA LYS A 458 6.92 -7.54 -0.15
C LYS A 458 5.41 -7.63 0.11
N VAL A 459 4.63 -6.65 -0.36
CA VAL A 459 3.16 -6.71 -0.32
C VAL A 459 2.64 -7.94 -1.06
N ALA A 460 3.12 -8.17 -2.27
CA ALA A 460 2.74 -9.33 -3.07
C ALA A 460 3.06 -10.66 -2.37
N LYS A 461 4.24 -10.74 -1.71
CA LYS A 461 4.61 -11.91 -0.91
C LYS A 461 3.68 -12.10 0.29
N ILE A 462 3.20 -11.03 0.94
CA ILE A 462 2.21 -11.11 2.03
C ILE A 462 0.89 -11.70 1.54
N PHE A 463 0.40 -11.27 0.38
CA PHE A 463 -0.85 -11.77 -0.19
C PHE A 463 -0.70 -13.06 -1.02
N ASN A 464 0.53 -13.54 -1.20
CA ASN A 464 0.85 -14.67 -2.07
C ASN A 464 0.36 -14.46 -3.53
N VAL A 465 0.67 -13.29 -4.08
CA VAL A 465 0.27 -12.84 -5.42
C VAL A 465 1.51 -12.75 -6.31
N PRO A 466 1.50 -13.29 -7.54
CA PRO A 466 2.58 -13.11 -8.51
C PRO A 466 2.68 -11.67 -8.98
N VAL A 467 3.88 -11.26 -9.38
CA VAL A 467 4.17 -9.90 -9.87
C VAL A 467 4.89 -9.97 -11.21
N ASP A 468 4.35 -9.27 -12.21
CA ASP A 468 5.04 -8.99 -13.47
C ASP A 468 5.70 -7.62 -13.40
N ILE A 469 7.03 -7.58 -13.46
CA ILE A 469 7.81 -6.34 -13.49
C ILE A 469 8.05 -5.98 -14.95
N VAL A 470 7.41 -4.92 -15.44
CA VAL A 470 7.50 -4.48 -16.84
C VAL A 470 8.80 -3.71 -17.09
N THR A 471 9.16 -2.81 -16.18
CA THR A 471 10.41 -2.04 -16.21
C THR A 471 10.74 -1.50 -14.81
N ARG A 472 12.04 -1.25 -14.59
CA ARG A 472 12.58 -0.57 -13.40
C ARG A 472 13.35 0.68 -13.77
#